data_0f28fd50fafcef316204a65a3b83d118
#
_entry.id   0f28fd50fafcef316204a65a3b83d118
#
_cell.length_a   1.000
_cell.length_b   1.000
_cell.length_c   1.000
_cell.angle_alpha   90.00
_cell.angle_beta   90.00
_cell.angle_gamma   90.00
#
_symmetry.space_group_name_H-M   'P 1'
#
loop_
_entity.id
_entity.type
_entity.pdbx_description
1 polymer ?
#
loop_
_entity_poly.entity_id
_entity_poly.type
_entity_poly.pdbx_seq_one_letter_code
_entity_poly.pdbx_strand_id
1 'polypeptide(L)'
;MNQPIFHLAFPITDIAQTKAFYIDGLGCIPGRETHHALILNLYGHQLVAHMTQEALAPQRGIYPRHFGLIFSSKLEWEDLLERSQQQHLKFKETPKQRFVDSPL
;
A
#
# COMPACT_ATOMS: atom_id res chain seq x y z
N MET A 1 -5.46 -5.60 24.57
CA MET A 1 -4.33 -4.66 24.67
C MET A 1 -4.23 -3.86 23.38
N ASN A 2 -4.14 -2.55 23.50
CA ASN A 2 -4.18 -1.68 22.34
C ASN A 2 -2.78 -1.38 21.83
N GLN A 3 -2.56 -1.72 20.57
CA GLN A 3 -1.34 -1.37 19.86
C GLN A 3 -1.55 -0.02 19.17
N PRO A 4 -0.53 0.82 19.12
CA PRO A 4 -0.62 2.01 18.28
C PRO A 4 -0.87 1.63 16.83
N ILE A 5 -1.65 2.45 16.14
CA ILE A 5 -1.92 2.25 14.73
C ILE A 5 -1.13 3.29 13.96
N PHE A 6 -0.35 2.84 13.00
CA PHE A 6 0.38 3.73 12.11
C PHE A 6 -0.60 4.44 11.19
N HIS A 7 -0.40 5.73 11.01
CA HIS A 7 -1.22 6.57 10.16
C HIS A 7 -0.34 7.23 9.10
N LEU A 8 -0.75 7.14 7.85
CA LEU A 8 -0.04 7.78 6.74
C LEU A 8 -1.06 8.40 5.79
N ALA A 9 -0.87 9.68 5.48
CA ALA A 9 -1.67 10.36 4.48
C ALA A 9 -0.83 10.60 3.24
N PHE A 10 -1.41 10.41 2.05
CA PHE A 10 -0.69 10.61 0.79
C PHE A 10 -1.65 11.13 -0.28
N PRO A 11 -1.11 11.86 -1.27
CA PRO A 11 -1.95 12.44 -2.32
C PRO A 11 -2.28 11.43 -3.40
N ILE A 12 -3.50 11.54 -3.94
CA ILE A 12 -3.94 10.76 -5.10
C ILE A 12 -4.65 11.68 -6.08
N THR A 13 -4.82 11.20 -7.30
CA THR A 13 -5.53 11.95 -8.34
C THR A 13 -6.79 11.24 -8.84
N ASP A 14 -7.02 10.00 -8.44
CA ASP A 14 -8.16 9.20 -8.91
C ASP A 14 -8.56 8.19 -7.85
N ILE A 15 -9.76 8.36 -7.29
CA ILE A 15 -10.25 7.49 -6.23
C ILE A 15 -10.52 6.08 -6.77
N ALA A 16 -11.07 5.96 -7.96
CA ALA A 16 -11.40 4.65 -8.53
C ALA A 16 -10.15 3.79 -8.74
N GLN A 17 -9.09 4.40 -9.29
CA GLN A 17 -7.82 3.70 -9.45
C GLN A 17 -7.20 3.33 -8.11
N THR A 18 -7.31 4.22 -7.12
CA THR A 18 -6.81 3.97 -5.78
C THR A 18 -7.52 2.78 -5.15
N LYS A 19 -8.84 2.69 -5.29
CA LYS A 19 -9.60 1.54 -4.79
C LYS A 19 -9.17 0.25 -5.48
N ALA A 20 -9.02 0.28 -6.79
CA ALA A 20 -8.62 -0.91 -7.54
C ALA A 20 -7.27 -1.43 -7.06
N PHE A 21 -6.32 -0.55 -6.81
CA PHE A 21 -5.00 -0.95 -6.36
C PHE A 21 -5.00 -1.41 -4.91
N TYR A 22 -5.52 -0.58 -4.01
CA TYR A 22 -5.39 -0.85 -2.57
C TYR A 22 -6.43 -1.82 -2.05
N ILE A 23 -7.67 -1.76 -2.51
CA ILE A 23 -8.72 -2.65 -2.02
C ILE A 23 -8.69 -3.96 -2.77
N ASP A 24 -8.87 -3.91 -4.09
CA ASP A 24 -8.90 -5.14 -4.88
C ASP A 24 -7.53 -5.78 -4.96
N GLY A 25 -6.50 -4.97 -5.18
CA GLY A 25 -5.13 -5.45 -5.34
C GLY A 25 -4.50 -5.92 -4.04
N LEU A 26 -4.42 -5.06 -3.04
CA LEU A 26 -3.69 -5.36 -1.79
C LEU A 26 -4.57 -5.88 -0.67
N GLY A 27 -5.88 -5.87 -0.83
CA GLY A 27 -6.77 -6.39 0.19
C GLY A 27 -7.06 -5.44 1.34
N CYS A 28 -6.82 -4.14 1.15
CA CYS A 28 -7.19 -3.17 2.17
C CYS A 28 -8.68 -3.19 2.44
N ILE A 29 -9.05 -2.96 3.69
CA ILE A 29 -10.46 -2.83 4.07
C ILE A 29 -10.83 -1.36 3.93
N PRO A 30 -11.86 -1.03 3.12
CA PRO A 30 -12.25 0.37 2.96
C PRO A 30 -12.90 0.92 4.21
N GLY A 31 -12.55 2.16 4.54
CA GLY A 31 -13.21 2.93 5.58
C GLY A 31 -14.08 4.02 4.96
N ARG A 32 -14.13 5.17 5.65
CA ARG A 32 -14.97 6.26 5.19
C ARG A 32 -14.41 6.86 3.90
N GLU A 33 -15.32 7.20 3.01
CA GLU A 33 -15.00 7.84 1.74
C GLU A 33 -15.78 9.14 1.61
N THR A 34 -15.12 10.19 1.11
CA THR A 34 -15.73 11.44 0.74
C THR A 34 -15.32 11.75 -0.70
N HIS A 35 -15.76 12.91 -1.23
CA HIS A 35 -15.28 13.34 -2.55
C HIS A 35 -13.79 13.65 -2.57
N HIS A 36 -13.20 13.85 -1.40
CA HIS A 36 -11.82 14.35 -1.28
C HIS A 36 -10.87 13.33 -0.69
N ALA A 37 -11.36 12.27 -0.06
CA ALA A 37 -10.48 11.35 0.64
C ALA A 37 -11.10 9.97 0.76
N LEU A 38 -10.21 8.97 0.86
CA LEU A 38 -10.56 7.58 1.08
C LEU A 38 -9.70 7.05 2.22
N ILE A 39 -10.35 6.53 3.26
CA ILE A 39 -9.65 5.89 4.36
C ILE A 39 -9.55 4.40 4.07
N LEU A 40 -8.36 3.86 4.29
CA LEU A 40 -8.05 2.45 4.02
C LEU A 40 -7.42 1.83 5.26
N ASN A 41 -7.78 0.58 5.52
CA ASN A 41 -7.13 -0.23 6.55
C ASN A 41 -6.19 -1.20 5.84
N LEU A 42 -4.89 -1.03 6.05
CA LEU A 42 -3.87 -1.91 5.51
C LEU A 42 -3.26 -2.69 6.66
N TYR A 43 -3.67 -3.95 6.83
CA TYR A 43 -3.17 -4.82 7.89
C TYR A 43 -3.27 -4.18 9.28
N GLY A 44 -4.38 -3.47 9.54
CA GLY A 44 -4.62 -2.84 10.83
C GLY A 44 -4.10 -1.42 10.95
N HIS A 45 -3.39 -0.92 9.93
CA HIS A 45 -2.88 0.45 9.92
C HIS A 45 -3.75 1.34 9.04
N GLN A 46 -3.74 2.63 9.33
CA GLN A 46 -4.60 3.57 8.61
C GLN A 46 -3.84 4.31 7.52
N LEU A 47 -4.32 4.17 6.30
CA LEU A 47 -3.88 5.00 5.20
C LEU A 47 -5.00 5.97 4.84
N VAL A 48 -4.66 7.20 4.52
CA VAL A 48 -5.63 8.18 4.05
C VAL A 48 -5.17 8.71 2.71
N ALA A 49 -5.93 8.39 1.67
CA ALA A 49 -5.65 8.85 0.32
C ALA A 49 -6.43 10.14 0.08
N HIS A 50 -5.71 11.26 -0.08
CA HIS A 50 -6.32 12.58 -0.28
C HIS A 50 -6.25 12.98 -1.75
N MET A 51 -7.40 13.35 -2.32
CA MET A 51 -7.41 13.94 -3.65
C MET A 51 -6.64 15.25 -3.65
N THR A 52 -5.83 15.43 -4.68
CA THR A 52 -5.08 16.67 -4.85
C THR A 52 -5.23 17.17 -6.28
N GLN A 53 -5.20 18.50 -6.43
CA GLN A 53 -5.14 19.15 -7.73
C GLN A 53 -3.72 19.62 -8.03
N GLU A 54 -2.80 19.44 -7.08
CA GLU A 54 -1.41 19.78 -7.31
C GLU A 54 -0.78 18.77 -8.26
N ALA A 55 0.13 19.26 -9.10
CA ALA A 55 0.88 18.38 -9.98
C ALA A 55 1.80 17.49 -9.12
N LEU A 56 1.67 16.17 -9.31
CA LEU A 56 2.52 15.23 -8.60
C LEU A 56 3.75 14.96 -9.46
N ALA A 57 4.94 15.23 -8.88
CA ALA A 57 6.18 14.94 -9.57
C ALA A 57 6.35 13.42 -9.68
N PRO A 58 6.60 12.90 -10.88
CA PRO A 58 6.83 11.46 -11.02
C PRO A 58 8.12 11.06 -10.33
N GLN A 59 8.08 9.93 -9.63
CA GLN A 59 9.24 9.35 -8.99
C GLN A 59 9.69 8.14 -9.80
N ARG A 60 10.93 8.17 -10.25
CA ARG A 60 11.43 7.12 -11.15
C ARG A 60 11.80 5.84 -10.44
N GLY A 61 12.13 5.93 -9.15
CA GLY A 61 12.49 4.78 -8.35
C GLY A 61 11.72 4.74 -7.07
N ILE A 62 12.17 3.91 -6.14
CA ILE A 62 11.57 3.88 -4.82
C ILE A 62 12.17 4.92 -3.89
N TYR A 63 13.28 5.53 -4.27
CA TYR A 63 13.92 6.55 -3.46
C TYR A 63 13.61 7.93 -4.01
N PRO A 64 13.46 8.94 -3.17
CA PRO A 64 13.58 8.88 -1.70
C PRO A 64 12.28 8.51 -0.98
N ARG A 65 11.18 8.31 -1.69
CA ARG A 65 9.86 8.11 -1.05
C ARG A 65 9.29 6.75 -1.42
N HIS A 66 9.06 5.94 -0.41
CA HIS A 66 8.29 4.71 -0.54
C HIS A 66 7.81 4.29 0.84
N PHE A 67 6.84 3.41 0.88
CA PHE A 67 6.40 2.79 2.11
C PHE A 67 5.94 1.37 1.80
N GLY A 68 5.81 0.58 2.84
CA GLY A 68 5.39 -0.80 2.65
C GLY A 68 5.22 -1.51 3.97
N LEU A 69 5.07 -2.81 3.87
CA LEU A 69 4.92 -3.68 5.02
C LEU A 69 6.13 -4.60 5.11
N ILE A 70 6.55 -4.86 6.33
CA ILE A 70 7.55 -5.87 6.62
C ILE A 70 6.84 -6.98 7.36
N PHE A 71 6.81 -8.17 6.75
CA PHE A 71 6.15 -9.32 7.34
C PHE A 71 7.13 -10.11 8.19
N SER A 72 6.66 -10.56 9.35
CA SER A 72 7.46 -11.44 10.22
C SER A 72 7.41 -12.89 9.74
N SER A 73 6.50 -13.22 8.84
CA SER A 73 6.29 -14.57 8.33
C SER A 73 6.44 -14.57 6.81
N LYS A 74 7.22 -15.50 6.30
CA LYS A 74 7.37 -15.67 4.86
C LYS A 74 6.02 -16.04 4.22
N LEU A 75 5.20 -16.82 4.93
CA LEU A 75 3.89 -17.21 4.41
C LEU A 75 2.99 -16.00 4.18
N GLU A 76 2.98 -15.06 5.11
CA GLU A 76 2.18 -13.84 4.94
C GLU A 76 2.65 -13.03 3.73
N TRP A 77 3.97 -12.95 3.55
CA TRP A 77 4.55 -12.26 2.39
C TRP A 77 4.14 -12.95 1.10
N GLU A 78 4.20 -14.28 1.08
CA GLU A 78 3.82 -15.06 -0.10
C GLU A 78 2.32 -14.92 -0.41
N ASP A 79 1.48 -14.87 0.62
CA ASP A 79 0.04 -14.71 0.43
C ASP A 79 -0.28 -13.37 -0.24
N LEU A 80 0.35 -12.30 0.21
CA LEU A 80 0.12 -11.00 -0.42
C LEU A 80 0.69 -10.96 -1.83
N LEU A 81 1.85 -11.57 -2.04
CA LEU A 81 2.43 -11.66 -3.38
C LEU A 81 1.49 -12.39 -4.33
N GLU A 82 0.94 -13.52 -3.91
CA GLU A 82 0.01 -14.30 -4.73
C GLU A 82 -1.24 -13.48 -5.07
N ARG A 83 -1.81 -12.79 -4.08
CA ARG A 83 -2.97 -11.93 -4.32
C ARG A 83 -2.65 -10.83 -5.32
N SER A 84 -1.49 -10.20 -5.17
CA SER A 84 -1.08 -9.13 -6.07
C SER A 84 -0.93 -9.62 -7.51
N GLN A 85 -0.41 -10.83 -7.69
CA GLN A 85 -0.29 -11.46 -9.00
C GLN A 85 -1.66 -11.81 -9.59
N GLN A 86 -2.56 -12.35 -8.78
CA GLN A 86 -3.92 -12.69 -9.21
C GLN A 86 -4.70 -11.45 -9.62
N GLN A 87 -4.46 -10.32 -8.97
CA GLN A 87 -5.13 -9.06 -9.27
C GLN A 87 -4.37 -8.26 -10.34
N HIS A 88 -3.35 -8.85 -10.93
CA HIS A 88 -2.58 -8.26 -12.03
C HIS A 88 -1.94 -6.91 -11.68
N LEU A 89 -1.48 -6.76 -10.45
CA LEU A 89 -0.77 -5.56 -10.05
C LEU A 89 0.57 -5.49 -10.75
N LYS A 90 0.96 -4.26 -11.09
CA LYS A 90 2.20 -4.01 -11.81
C LYS A 90 3.37 -3.96 -10.82
N PHE A 91 4.38 -4.79 -11.06
CA PHE A 91 5.58 -4.80 -10.23
C PHE A 91 6.64 -3.92 -10.85
N LYS A 92 7.31 -3.14 -10.02
CA LYS A 92 8.47 -2.36 -10.47
C LYS A 92 9.67 -3.27 -10.71
N GLU A 93 9.85 -4.24 -9.85
CA GLU A 93 10.89 -5.26 -9.96
C GLU A 93 10.28 -6.64 -9.73
N THR A 94 10.93 -7.65 -10.26
CA THR A 94 10.53 -9.04 -9.99
C THR A 94 10.59 -9.29 -8.48
N PRO A 95 9.54 -9.89 -7.90
CA PRO A 95 9.55 -10.20 -6.47
C PRO A 95 10.76 -11.04 -6.08
N LYS A 96 11.40 -10.66 -4.99
CA LYS A 96 12.61 -11.34 -4.51
C LYS A 96 12.78 -11.08 -3.02
N GLN A 97 13.53 -11.97 -2.36
CA GLN A 97 13.94 -11.75 -0.99
C GLN A 97 15.22 -10.94 -0.97
N ARG A 98 15.30 -10.02 -0.03
CA ARG A 98 16.50 -9.20 0.19
C ARG A 98 16.83 -9.19 1.66
N PHE A 99 18.12 -9.16 1.98
CA PHE A 99 18.57 -9.09 3.37
C PHE A 99 18.02 -10.23 4.21
N VAL A 100 18.07 -11.45 3.66
CA VAL A 100 17.48 -12.62 4.29
C VAL A 100 17.98 -12.82 5.72
N ASP A 101 19.25 -12.51 5.99
CA ASP A 101 19.86 -12.66 7.30
C ASP A 101 19.73 -11.41 8.18
N SER A 102 19.05 -10.38 7.69
CA SER A 102 18.83 -9.15 8.44
C SER A 102 17.66 -9.31 9.40
N PRO A 103 17.75 -8.77 10.62
CA PRO A 103 16.63 -8.81 11.54
C PRO A 103 15.43 -7.96 11.09
N LEU A 104 15.64 -7.02 10.20
CA LEU A 104 14.54 -6.20 9.62
C LEU A 104 14.69 -6.05 8.12
#